data_6e8eaebe6c4d345b59fa2888c4a5a658
#
_entry.id   6e8eaebe6c4d345b59fa2888c4a5a658
#
_cell.length_a   1.000
_cell.length_b   1.000
_cell.length_c   1.000
_cell.angle_alpha   90.00
_cell.angle_beta   90.00
_cell.angle_gamma   90.00
#
_symmetry.space_group_name_H-M   'P 1'
#
loop_
_entity.id
_entity.type
_entity.pdbx_description
1 polymer ?
#
loop_
_entity_poly.entity_id
_entity_poly.type
_entity_poly.pdbx_seq_one_letter_code
_entity_poly.pdbx_strand_id
1 'polypeptide(L)'
;MNYVISIINPEALDTLCAICAELKLPMTVVMHGRGTAVQSMMDLLGIESNEKRVVLTVADSDKTKQLIADQRRRLHLGVPGHGIVIAVPVKSIGGGKALAYLNQDNRNVKQAPALSFAYELIVAITNEGCTDMVMNAARAAGARGGTTLHGKGTGEKGPRFYNITLAEEKEVVLIVAAAEQKSEIMASIIKKAGPDTEAGTIAFSLPTTEAVSYTHLRAHETSQD
;
A
#
# COMPACT_ATOMS: atom_id res chain seq x y z
N MET A 1 -1.20 5.94 -12.02
CA MET A 1 -0.39 5.26 -11.00
C MET A 1 -1.16 4.10 -10.42
N ASN A 2 -0.46 3.02 -10.07
CA ASN A 2 -1.04 1.84 -9.44
C ASN A 2 -0.30 1.50 -8.14
N TYR A 3 -1.04 1.06 -7.16
CA TYR A 3 -0.52 0.40 -5.97
C TYR A 3 -0.46 -1.09 -6.27
N VAL A 4 0.74 -1.62 -6.31
CA VAL A 4 0.98 -3.02 -6.66
C VAL A 4 1.26 -3.81 -5.39
N ILE A 5 0.48 -4.85 -5.19
CA ILE A 5 0.57 -5.76 -4.06
C ILE A 5 1.02 -7.11 -4.61
N SER A 6 2.21 -7.55 -4.23
CA SER A 6 2.75 -8.87 -4.59
C SER A 6 2.82 -9.74 -3.35
N ILE A 7 2.18 -10.90 -3.39
CA ILE A 7 2.22 -11.90 -2.31
C ILE A 7 2.99 -13.10 -2.85
N ILE A 8 4.15 -13.35 -2.30
CA ILE A 8 5.12 -14.32 -2.83
C ILE A 8 5.66 -15.22 -1.71
N ASN A 9 6.30 -16.30 -2.10
CA ASN A 9 7.06 -17.13 -1.19
C ASN A 9 8.32 -16.40 -0.69
N PRO A 10 8.83 -16.71 0.51
CA PRO A 10 10.00 -16.03 1.07
C PRO A 10 11.24 -16.08 0.16
N GLU A 11 11.48 -17.20 -0.49
CA GLU A 11 12.63 -17.43 -1.39
C GLU A 11 12.58 -16.58 -2.67
N ALA A 12 11.41 -16.09 -3.06
CA ALA A 12 11.24 -15.24 -4.24
C ALA A 12 11.54 -13.75 -3.96
N LEU A 13 11.77 -13.37 -2.69
CA LEU A 13 11.89 -11.97 -2.28
C LEU A 13 13.07 -11.25 -2.95
N ASP A 14 14.25 -11.86 -2.95
CA ASP A 14 15.45 -11.23 -3.51
C ASP A 14 15.29 -10.97 -5.01
N THR A 15 14.68 -11.93 -5.73
CA THR A 15 14.38 -11.74 -7.16
C THR A 15 13.39 -10.60 -7.39
N LEU A 16 12.35 -10.49 -6.55
CA LEU A 16 11.39 -9.39 -6.67
C LEU A 16 12.04 -8.04 -6.34
N CYS A 17 12.88 -7.98 -5.32
CA CYS A 17 13.63 -6.76 -4.99
C CYS A 17 14.55 -6.33 -6.15
N ALA A 18 15.24 -7.29 -6.80
CA ALA A 18 16.04 -7.01 -7.98
C ALA A 18 15.20 -6.43 -9.13
N ILE A 19 14.03 -7.01 -9.41
CA ILE A 19 13.09 -6.47 -10.42
C ILE A 19 12.68 -5.04 -10.08
N CYS A 20 12.33 -4.76 -8.82
CA CYS A 20 11.95 -3.42 -8.37
C CYS A 20 13.10 -2.41 -8.56
N ALA A 21 14.34 -2.81 -8.26
CA ALA A 21 15.53 -1.99 -8.44
C ALA A 21 15.82 -1.71 -9.92
N GLU A 22 15.76 -2.73 -10.79
CA GLU A 22 15.92 -2.62 -12.25
C GLU A 22 14.93 -1.62 -12.86
N LEU A 23 13.69 -1.65 -12.40
CA LEU A 23 12.62 -0.73 -12.80
C LEU A 23 12.72 0.63 -12.11
N LYS A 24 13.69 0.81 -11.20
CA LYS A 24 13.88 2.05 -10.42
C LYS A 24 12.57 2.47 -9.73
N LEU A 25 11.91 1.53 -9.05
CA LEU A 25 10.70 1.85 -8.31
C LEU A 25 11.07 2.64 -7.04
N PRO A 26 10.43 3.80 -6.79
CA PRO A 26 10.85 4.74 -5.74
C PRO A 26 10.62 4.23 -4.33
N MET A 27 9.67 3.30 -4.17
CA MET A 27 9.28 2.78 -2.87
C MET A 27 8.92 1.30 -2.97
N THR A 28 9.49 0.50 -2.08
CA THR A 28 9.14 -0.91 -1.91
C THR A 28 9.11 -1.22 -0.42
N VAL A 29 8.00 -1.78 0.06
CA VAL A 29 7.81 -2.17 1.45
C VAL A 29 7.55 -3.67 1.50
N VAL A 30 8.26 -4.37 2.37
CA VAL A 30 8.10 -5.81 2.58
C VAL A 30 7.49 -6.06 3.95
N MET A 31 6.45 -6.86 3.97
CA MET A 31 5.79 -7.30 5.20
C MET A 31 5.79 -8.81 5.28
N HIS A 32 5.77 -9.30 6.52
CA HIS A 32 5.50 -10.70 6.76
C HIS A 32 4.01 -10.97 6.60
N GLY A 33 3.69 -12.05 5.92
CA GLY A 33 2.33 -12.52 5.75
C GLY A 33 2.24 -14.03 5.94
N ARG A 34 1.04 -14.52 6.05
CA ARG A 34 0.77 -15.95 6.17
C ARG A 34 -0.33 -16.34 5.18
N GLY A 35 -0.06 -17.37 4.38
CA GLY A 35 -1.07 -17.98 3.52
C GLY A 35 -2.15 -18.66 4.36
N THR A 36 -3.36 -18.73 3.83
CA THR A 36 -4.53 -19.34 4.49
C THR A 36 -4.86 -20.73 3.94
N ALA A 37 -3.99 -21.30 3.11
CA ALA A 37 -4.17 -22.66 2.59
C ALA A 37 -4.19 -23.68 3.73
N VAL A 38 -5.16 -24.60 3.68
CA VAL A 38 -5.25 -25.70 4.64
C VAL A 38 -4.17 -26.77 4.33
N GLN A 39 -3.77 -27.55 5.35
CA GLN A 39 -2.65 -28.50 5.24
C GLN A 39 -2.84 -29.48 4.05
N SER A 40 -4.03 -30.00 3.86
CA SER A 40 -4.31 -30.92 2.75
C SER A 40 -4.08 -30.30 1.36
N MET A 41 -4.31 -29.00 1.20
CA MET A 41 -4.02 -28.29 -0.05
C MET A 41 -2.52 -28.00 -0.19
N MET A 42 -1.84 -27.72 0.90
CA MET A 42 -0.38 -27.54 0.91
C MET A 42 0.33 -28.82 0.49
N ASP A 43 -0.08 -29.96 1.06
CA ASP A 43 0.45 -31.29 0.73
C ASP A 43 0.22 -31.63 -0.76
N LEU A 44 -0.99 -31.35 -1.28
CA LEU A 44 -1.33 -31.57 -2.68
C LEU A 44 -0.49 -30.74 -3.65
N LEU A 45 -0.14 -29.50 -3.26
CA LEU A 45 0.64 -28.57 -4.08
C LEU A 45 2.15 -28.62 -3.80
N GLY A 46 2.61 -29.47 -2.88
CA GLY A 46 4.01 -29.58 -2.48
C GLY A 46 4.52 -28.30 -1.77
N ILE A 47 3.65 -27.59 -1.06
CA ILE A 47 3.98 -26.35 -0.36
C ILE A 47 4.41 -26.69 1.07
N GLU A 48 5.69 -26.55 1.38
CA GLU A 48 6.25 -26.89 2.70
C GLU A 48 5.90 -25.87 3.78
N SER A 49 5.68 -24.61 3.43
CA SER A 49 5.38 -23.54 4.36
C SER A 49 4.29 -22.59 3.82
N ASN A 50 3.42 -22.12 4.69
CA ASN A 50 2.45 -21.09 4.35
C ASN A 50 2.96 -19.66 4.62
N GLU A 51 4.23 -19.49 4.99
CA GLU A 51 4.83 -18.16 5.09
C GLU A 51 4.84 -17.45 3.73
N LYS A 52 4.52 -16.18 3.77
CA LYS A 52 4.52 -15.30 2.59
C LYS A 52 5.23 -14.01 2.90
N ARG A 53 5.71 -13.36 1.83
CA ARG A 53 6.13 -11.97 1.86
C ARG A 53 5.11 -11.16 1.07
N VAL A 54 4.59 -10.13 1.69
CA VAL A 54 3.71 -9.16 1.03
C VAL A 54 4.56 -7.96 0.68
N VAL A 55 4.73 -7.73 -0.61
CA VAL A 55 5.56 -6.64 -1.14
C VAL A 55 4.64 -5.60 -1.75
N LEU A 56 4.74 -4.38 -1.24
CA LEU A 56 3.94 -3.24 -1.65
C LEU A 56 4.83 -2.25 -2.39
N THR A 57 4.37 -1.80 -3.55
CA THR A 57 5.06 -0.74 -4.30
C THR A 57 4.07 0.14 -5.05
N VAL A 58 4.53 1.31 -5.48
CA VAL A 58 3.76 2.23 -6.33
C VAL A 58 4.52 2.41 -7.64
N ALA A 59 3.81 2.27 -8.75
CA ALA A 59 4.37 2.41 -10.08
C ALA A 59 3.41 3.14 -11.03
N ASP A 60 3.94 3.79 -12.04
CA ASP A 60 3.15 4.26 -13.17
C ASP A 60 2.62 3.08 -14.01
N SER A 61 1.75 3.34 -14.97
CA SER A 61 1.09 2.30 -15.76
C SER A 61 2.06 1.43 -16.55
N ASP A 62 3.14 2.01 -17.07
CA ASP A 62 4.09 1.28 -17.93
C ASP A 62 5.00 0.41 -17.07
N LYS A 63 5.55 0.95 -15.99
CA LYS A 63 6.32 0.18 -15.00
C LYS A 63 5.47 -0.90 -14.34
N THR A 64 4.18 -0.66 -14.09
CA THR A 64 3.27 -1.68 -13.57
C THR A 64 3.16 -2.88 -14.51
N LYS A 65 2.99 -2.64 -15.81
CA LYS A 65 2.93 -3.72 -16.82
C LYS A 65 4.25 -4.51 -16.87
N GLN A 66 5.38 -3.80 -16.85
CA GLN A 66 6.70 -4.44 -16.85
C GLN A 66 6.92 -5.25 -15.56
N LEU A 67 6.59 -4.68 -14.40
CA LEU A 67 6.70 -5.35 -13.10
C LEU A 67 5.90 -6.65 -13.06
N ILE A 68 4.65 -6.63 -13.55
CA ILE A 68 3.79 -7.82 -13.60
C ILE A 68 4.36 -8.85 -14.59
N ALA A 69 4.82 -8.42 -15.77
CA ALA A 69 5.40 -9.31 -16.77
C ALA A 69 6.68 -9.99 -16.26
N ASP A 70 7.56 -9.22 -15.61
CA ASP A 70 8.80 -9.76 -15.05
C ASP A 70 8.55 -10.71 -13.87
N GLN A 71 7.57 -10.41 -13.00
CA GLN A 71 7.16 -11.33 -11.95
C GLN A 71 6.60 -12.63 -12.52
N ARG A 72 5.73 -12.57 -13.54
CA ARG A 72 5.22 -13.79 -14.19
C ARG A 72 6.35 -14.64 -14.76
N ARG A 73 7.34 -14.03 -15.40
CA ARG A 73 8.45 -14.70 -16.05
C ARG A 73 9.47 -15.25 -15.06
N ARG A 74 9.93 -14.42 -14.11
CA ARG A 74 11.07 -14.73 -13.22
C ARG A 74 10.65 -15.43 -11.93
N LEU A 75 9.42 -15.18 -11.45
CA LEU A 75 8.87 -15.80 -10.23
C LEU A 75 7.83 -16.88 -10.56
N HIS A 76 7.58 -17.12 -11.84
CA HIS A 76 6.58 -18.08 -12.31
C HIS A 76 5.18 -17.85 -11.72
N LEU A 77 4.81 -16.55 -11.51
CA LEU A 77 3.48 -16.24 -11.03
C LEU A 77 2.42 -16.67 -12.05
N GLY A 78 1.42 -17.40 -11.59
CA GLY A 78 0.42 -18.08 -12.43
C GLY A 78 0.48 -19.59 -12.26
N VAL A 79 1.57 -20.14 -11.70
CA VAL A 79 1.63 -21.51 -11.22
C VAL A 79 1.06 -21.55 -9.78
N PRO A 80 0.19 -22.51 -9.46
CA PRO A 80 -0.36 -22.65 -8.10
C PRO A 80 0.77 -22.71 -7.05
N GLY A 81 0.62 -21.99 -5.95
CA GLY A 81 1.59 -21.96 -4.86
C GLY A 81 2.70 -20.91 -4.99
N HIS A 82 3.01 -20.39 -6.18
CA HIS A 82 4.12 -19.44 -6.39
C HIS A 82 3.81 -18.01 -5.94
N GLY A 83 2.54 -17.64 -5.87
CA GLY A 83 2.13 -16.31 -5.42
C GLY A 83 1.15 -15.61 -6.36
N ILE A 84 0.83 -14.38 -6.01
CA ILE A 84 -0.07 -13.53 -6.77
C ILE A 84 0.47 -12.10 -6.83
N VAL A 85 0.10 -11.36 -7.87
CA VAL A 85 0.34 -9.92 -7.98
C VAL A 85 -0.97 -9.22 -8.36
N ILE A 86 -1.27 -8.12 -7.69
CA ILE A 86 -2.48 -7.32 -7.91
C ILE A 86 -2.05 -5.87 -8.11
N ALA A 87 -2.62 -5.20 -9.10
CA ALA A 87 -2.43 -3.77 -9.30
C ALA A 87 -3.78 -3.05 -9.09
N VAL A 88 -3.79 -2.09 -8.18
CA VAL A 88 -4.96 -1.30 -7.82
C VAL A 88 -4.71 0.15 -8.23
N PRO A 89 -5.63 0.81 -8.94
CA PRO A 89 -5.44 2.20 -9.34
C PRO A 89 -5.42 3.13 -8.12
N VAL A 90 -4.40 3.99 -8.05
CA VAL A 90 -4.30 5.03 -7.02
C VAL A 90 -5.17 6.21 -7.46
N LYS A 91 -6.15 6.58 -6.65
CA LYS A 91 -7.08 7.69 -6.95
C LYS A 91 -6.51 9.04 -6.55
N SER A 92 -5.82 9.12 -5.42
CA SER A 92 -5.29 10.39 -4.91
C SER A 92 -3.96 10.18 -4.19
N ILE A 93 -3.07 11.16 -4.32
CA ILE A 93 -1.79 11.20 -3.61
C ILE A 93 -1.77 12.50 -2.79
N GLY A 94 -1.43 12.40 -1.51
CA GLY A 94 -1.34 13.56 -0.62
C GLY A 94 -0.05 14.33 -0.83
N GLY A 95 -0.18 15.59 -1.26
CA GLY A 95 0.92 16.53 -1.41
C GLY A 95 1.71 16.41 -2.73
N GLY A 96 2.10 17.59 -3.28
CA GLY A 96 2.83 17.67 -4.53
C GLY A 96 4.24 17.05 -4.46
N LYS A 97 4.89 17.10 -3.31
CA LYS A 97 6.21 16.49 -3.09
C LYS A 97 6.16 14.96 -3.13
N ALA A 98 5.14 14.34 -2.49
CA ALA A 98 4.95 12.90 -2.55
C ALA A 98 4.61 12.44 -3.98
N LEU A 99 3.80 13.21 -4.72
CA LEU A 99 3.51 12.94 -6.12
C LEU A 99 4.79 12.99 -6.98
N ALA A 100 5.63 14.02 -6.82
CA ALA A 100 6.89 14.15 -7.56
C ALA A 100 7.83 12.98 -7.26
N TYR A 101 7.96 12.58 -6.00
CA TYR A 101 8.76 11.44 -5.58
C TYR A 101 8.29 10.13 -6.22
N LEU A 102 7.00 9.81 -6.12
CA LEU A 102 6.44 8.56 -6.64
C LEU A 102 6.43 8.52 -8.18
N ASN A 103 6.39 9.67 -8.82
CA ASN A 103 6.33 9.79 -10.27
C ASN A 103 7.72 9.97 -10.92
N GLN A 104 8.77 10.18 -10.12
CA GLN A 104 10.13 10.43 -10.61
C GLN A 104 10.18 11.49 -11.72
N ASP A 105 9.47 12.61 -11.53
CA ASP A 105 9.34 13.71 -12.50
C ASP A 105 8.72 13.36 -13.86
N ASN A 106 8.10 12.19 -13.99
CA ASN A 106 7.33 11.83 -15.16
C ASN A 106 6.01 12.62 -15.19
N ARG A 107 5.94 13.66 -16.02
CA ARG A 107 4.80 14.60 -16.10
C ARG A 107 3.54 14.05 -16.77
N ASN A 108 3.58 12.82 -17.29
CA ASN A 108 2.49 12.21 -18.05
C ASN A 108 1.55 11.35 -17.19
N VAL A 109 1.21 11.77 -15.97
CA VAL A 109 0.20 11.08 -15.17
C VAL A 109 -1.18 11.33 -15.75
N LYS A 110 -1.72 10.36 -16.45
CA LYS A 110 -3.15 10.37 -16.82
C LYS A 110 -3.96 10.22 -15.54
N GLN A 111 -4.91 11.13 -15.32
CA GLN A 111 -5.86 10.99 -14.22
C GLN A 111 -6.59 9.65 -14.34
N ALA A 112 -6.68 8.94 -13.20
CA ALA A 112 -7.54 7.77 -13.14
C ALA A 112 -8.99 8.18 -13.42
N PRO A 113 -9.81 7.30 -14.04
CA PRO A 113 -11.21 7.58 -14.25
C PRO A 113 -11.88 7.89 -12.89
N ALA A 114 -12.82 8.83 -12.89
CA ALA A 114 -13.59 9.18 -11.70
C ALA A 114 -14.44 7.98 -11.28
N LEU A 115 -13.97 7.23 -10.30
CA LEU A 115 -14.72 6.15 -9.67
C LEU A 115 -15.42 6.74 -8.44
N SER A 116 -16.74 6.60 -8.38
CA SER A 116 -17.55 7.08 -7.27
C SER A 116 -17.89 5.90 -6.35
N PHE A 117 -17.24 5.83 -5.20
CA PHE A 117 -17.49 4.84 -4.16
C PHE A 117 -17.84 5.56 -2.85
N ALA A 118 -18.68 4.93 -2.02
CA ALA A 118 -19.06 5.50 -0.72
C ALA A 118 -17.91 5.56 0.27
N TYR A 119 -16.95 4.65 0.17
CA TYR A 119 -15.77 4.55 1.04
C TYR A 119 -14.50 4.44 0.23
N GLU A 120 -13.41 4.92 0.80
CA GLU A 120 -12.06 4.79 0.26
C GLU A 120 -11.09 4.28 1.32
N LEU A 121 -10.11 3.52 0.88
CA LEU A 121 -8.98 3.11 1.71
C LEU A 121 -7.87 4.16 1.58
N ILE A 122 -7.57 4.83 2.67
CA ILE A 122 -6.37 5.65 2.77
C ILE A 122 -5.24 4.77 3.27
N VAL A 123 -4.14 4.77 2.53
CA VAL A 123 -2.90 4.08 2.90
C VAL A 123 -1.87 5.15 3.21
N ALA A 124 -1.39 5.17 4.45
CA ALA A 124 -0.33 6.06 4.89
C ALA A 124 0.89 5.22 5.28
N ILE A 125 2.03 5.48 4.65
CA ILE A 125 3.31 4.80 4.91
C ILE A 125 4.21 5.79 5.63
N THR A 126 4.62 5.44 6.83
CA THR A 126 5.35 6.32 7.75
C THR A 126 6.61 5.66 8.30
N ASN A 127 7.49 6.42 8.91
CA ASN A 127 8.62 5.89 9.66
C ASN A 127 8.13 5.12 10.89
N GLU A 128 8.90 4.12 11.32
CA GLU A 128 8.61 3.33 12.52
C GLU A 128 8.41 4.25 13.74
N GLY A 129 7.42 3.90 14.58
CA GLY A 129 7.06 4.66 15.78
C GLY A 129 6.23 5.91 15.53
N CYS A 130 5.90 6.23 14.28
CA CYS A 130 5.17 7.45 13.92
C CYS A 130 3.67 7.23 13.66
N THR A 131 3.15 6.02 13.85
CA THR A 131 1.71 5.70 13.69
C THR A 131 0.82 6.64 14.49
N ASP A 132 1.18 6.96 15.74
CA ASP A 132 0.37 7.84 16.59
C ASP A 132 0.28 9.26 16.02
N MET A 133 1.35 9.78 15.43
CA MET A 133 1.33 11.09 14.77
C MET A 133 0.36 11.10 13.60
N VAL A 134 0.41 10.06 12.75
CA VAL A 134 -0.51 9.86 11.62
C VAL A 134 -1.95 9.74 12.11
N MET A 135 -2.20 8.87 13.09
CA MET A 135 -3.57 8.61 13.59
C MET A 135 -4.17 9.81 14.32
N ASN A 136 -3.38 10.57 15.07
CA ASN A 136 -3.86 11.80 15.72
C ASN A 136 -4.21 12.86 14.68
N ALA A 137 -3.41 12.97 13.59
CA ALA A 137 -3.74 13.84 12.48
C ALA A 137 -5.04 13.41 11.78
N ALA A 138 -5.19 12.12 11.52
CA ALA A 138 -6.37 11.54 10.87
C ALA A 138 -7.64 11.70 11.72
N ARG A 139 -7.58 11.39 13.02
CA ARG A 139 -8.72 11.53 13.95
C ARG A 139 -9.18 12.97 14.07
N ALA A 140 -8.26 13.93 14.09
CA ALA A 140 -8.59 15.36 14.12
C ALA A 140 -9.40 15.82 12.89
N ALA A 141 -9.35 15.05 11.79
CA ALA A 141 -10.10 15.27 10.56
C ALA A 141 -11.26 14.26 10.36
N GLY A 142 -11.67 13.56 11.42
CA GLY A 142 -12.85 12.69 11.40
C GLY A 142 -12.62 11.22 11.13
N ALA A 143 -11.37 10.74 10.98
CA ALA A 143 -11.11 9.31 10.90
C ALA A 143 -11.49 8.62 12.21
N ARG A 144 -12.22 7.51 12.12
CA ARG A 144 -12.69 6.76 13.29
C ARG A 144 -11.67 5.77 13.84
N GLY A 145 -10.74 5.29 12.99
CA GLY A 145 -9.71 4.33 13.34
C GLY A 145 -8.88 3.93 12.15
N GLY A 146 -7.89 3.09 12.38
CA GLY A 146 -7.03 2.51 11.33
C GLY A 146 -6.39 1.21 11.82
N THR A 147 -5.77 0.49 10.90
CA THR A 147 -5.00 -0.71 11.19
C THR A 147 -3.56 -0.46 10.78
N THR A 148 -2.62 -0.75 11.67
CA THR A 148 -1.18 -0.62 11.41
C THR A 148 -0.59 -1.97 11.06
N LEU A 149 0.22 -1.99 10.02
CA LEU A 149 1.06 -3.12 9.63
C LEU A 149 2.51 -2.68 9.75
N HIS A 150 3.36 -3.55 10.28
CA HIS A 150 4.79 -3.32 10.34
C HIS A 150 5.47 -3.91 9.12
N GLY A 151 6.42 -3.20 8.58
CA GLY A 151 7.15 -3.62 7.40
C GLY A 151 8.55 -3.05 7.36
N LYS A 152 9.32 -3.51 6.39
CA LYS A 152 10.68 -3.04 6.17
C LYS A 152 10.82 -2.49 4.76
N GLY A 153 11.37 -1.30 4.64
CA GLY A 153 11.77 -0.76 3.36
C GLY A 153 12.92 -1.58 2.76
N THR A 154 12.90 -1.83 1.45
CA THR A 154 13.93 -2.61 0.73
C THR A 154 14.79 -1.74 -0.18
N GLY A 155 14.62 -0.41 -0.11
CA GLY A 155 15.47 0.53 -0.87
C GLY A 155 16.93 0.46 -0.44
N GLU A 156 17.85 0.71 -1.37
CA GLU A 156 19.25 0.93 -1.01
C GLU A 156 19.36 2.11 -0.04
N LYS A 157 20.38 2.10 0.84
CA LYS A 157 20.72 3.24 1.70
C LYS A 157 21.13 4.43 0.81
N GLY A 158 20.13 5.11 0.27
CA GLY A 158 20.27 6.27 -0.58
C GLY A 158 20.12 7.58 0.19
N PRO A 159 20.38 8.74 -0.46
CA PRO A 159 20.11 10.02 0.15
C PRO A 159 18.64 10.10 0.58
N ARG A 160 18.41 10.64 1.76
CA ARG A 160 17.04 10.88 2.27
C ARG A 160 16.33 11.81 1.30
N PHE A 161 15.22 11.34 0.74
CA PHE A 161 14.35 12.19 -0.03
C PHE A 161 13.19 12.62 0.87
N TYR A 162 13.14 13.90 1.24
CA TYR A 162 12.14 14.46 2.15
C TYR A 162 11.97 13.64 3.46
N ASN A 163 13.07 13.23 4.09
CA ASN A 163 13.09 12.41 5.30
C ASN A 163 12.47 11.00 5.18
N ILE A 164 12.18 10.53 3.97
CA ILE A 164 11.78 9.15 3.75
C ILE A 164 13.04 8.30 3.61
N THR A 165 13.29 7.45 4.59
CA THR A 165 14.38 6.49 4.53
C THR A 165 13.82 5.16 4.00
N LEU A 166 14.24 4.77 2.81
CA LEU A 166 13.63 3.65 2.08
C LEU A 166 14.06 2.27 2.57
N ALA A 167 15.14 2.21 3.35
CA ALA A 167 15.70 0.94 3.85
C ALA A 167 15.44 0.69 5.35
N GLU A 168 14.69 1.56 6.02
CA GLU A 168 14.40 1.45 7.45
C GLU A 168 13.04 0.81 7.70
N GLU A 169 12.82 0.41 8.95
CA GLU A 169 11.52 -0.07 9.42
C GLU A 169 10.43 0.96 9.10
N LYS A 170 9.29 0.48 8.62
CA LYS A 170 8.16 1.30 8.19
C LYS A 170 6.87 0.77 8.80
N GLU A 171 5.95 1.67 9.03
CA GLU A 171 4.58 1.36 9.40
C GLU A 171 3.65 1.75 8.27
N VAL A 172 2.71 0.86 7.95
CA VAL A 172 1.65 1.10 6.97
C VAL A 172 0.34 1.22 7.72
N VAL A 173 -0.25 2.39 7.70
CA VAL A 173 -1.52 2.68 8.37
C VAL A 173 -2.63 2.65 7.32
N LEU A 174 -3.59 1.75 7.52
CA LEU A 174 -4.76 1.57 6.68
C LEU A 174 -5.97 2.22 7.36
N ILE A 175 -6.59 3.21 6.70
CA ILE A 175 -7.73 3.95 7.22
C ILE A 175 -8.87 3.86 6.22
N VAL A 176 -10.01 3.31 6.64
CA VAL A 176 -11.24 3.35 5.84
C VAL A 176 -12.00 4.62 6.21
N ALA A 177 -12.30 5.44 5.22
CA ALA A 177 -12.98 6.71 5.39
C ALA A 177 -14.15 6.85 4.39
N ALA A 178 -15.19 7.62 4.76
CA ALA A 178 -16.19 8.04 3.81
C ALA A 178 -15.53 8.88 2.69
N ALA A 179 -15.98 8.70 1.45
CA ALA A 179 -15.35 9.33 0.29
C ALA A 179 -15.32 10.88 0.41
N GLU A 180 -16.33 11.44 1.02
CA GLU A 180 -16.44 12.90 1.30
C GLU A 180 -15.42 13.40 2.33
N GLN A 181 -15.03 12.58 3.32
CA GLN A 181 -14.08 12.94 4.38
C GLN A 181 -12.62 12.69 3.98
N LYS A 182 -12.38 11.87 2.97
CA LYS A 182 -11.06 11.42 2.55
C LYS A 182 -10.07 12.57 2.34
N SER A 183 -10.48 13.62 1.63
CA SER A 183 -9.61 14.75 1.28
C SER A 183 -9.14 15.53 2.49
N GLU A 184 -10.02 15.75 3.46
CA GLU A 184 -9.71 16.45 4.70
C GLU A 184 -8.77 15.62 5.59
N ILE A 185 -9.05 14.32 5.71
CA ILE A 185 -8.20 13.39 6.46
C ILE A 185 -6.79 13.36 5.86
N MET A 186 -6.66 13.20 4.54
CA MET A 186 -5.36 13.17 3.86
C MET A 186 -4.61 14.50 4.02
N ALA A 187 -5.29 15.63 3.88
CA ALA A 187 -4.68 16.95 4.08
C ALA A 187 -4.16 17.14 5.51
N SER A 188 -4.91 16.69 6.52
CA SER A 188 -4.49 16.73 7.92
C SER A 188 -3.26 15.85 8.18
N ILE A 189 -3.23 14.64 7.63
CA ILE A 189 -2.07 13.72 7.73
C ILE A 189 -0.84 14.40 7.12
N ILE A 190 -0.93 14.89 5.88
CA ILE A 190 0.22 15.50 5.19
C ILE A 190 0.71 16.76 5.91
N LYS A 191 -0.20 17.56 6.45
CA LYS A 191 0.17 18.79 7.19
C LYS A 191 0.93 18.48 8.48
N LYS A 192 0.52 17.46 9.24
CA LYS A 192 1.03 17.18 10.58
C LYS A 192 2.08 16.06 10.65
N ALA A 193 2.04 15.13 9.70
CA ALA A 193 2.90 13.95 9.66
C ALA A 193 3.53 13.71 8.27
N GLY A 194 3.48 14.67 7.35
CA GLY A 194 3.91 14.53 5.96
C GLY A 194 5.42 14.43 5.76
N PRO A 195 5.88 14.46 4.49
CA PRO A 195 7.29 14.22 4.14
C PRO A 195 8.30 15.17 4.76
N ASP A 196 7.88 16.37 5.15
CA ASP A 196 8.74 17.39 5.77
C ASP A 196 8.83 17.27 7.30
N THR A 197 8.21 16.24 7.89
CA THR A 197 8.20 15.98 9.34
C THR A 197 9.03 14.75 9.69
N GLU A 198 9.23 14.50 10.99
CA GLU A 198 9.88 13.28 11.49
C GLU A 198 9.19 11.99 11.00
N ALA A 199 7.86 12.03 10.86
CA ALA A 199 7.09 10.88 10.38
C ALA A 199 7.36 10.55 8.91
N GLY A 200 7.72 11.52 8.08
CA GLY A 200 8.03 11.31 6.67
C GLY A 200 6.92 10.62 5.88
N THR A 201 5.65 10.86 6.22
CA THR A 201 4.53 10.08 5.73
C THR A 201 4.21 10.36 4.27
N ILE A 202 4.02 9.29 3.49
CA ILE A 202 3.37 9.32 2.17
C ILE A 202 1.96 8.76 2.32
N ALA A 203 0.96 9.46 1.80
CA ALA A 203 -0.42 9.00 1.83
C ALA A 203 -1.06 9.02 0.44
N PHE A 204 -1.85 7.99 0.16
CA PHE A 204 -2.66 7.88 -1.06
C PHE A 204 -3.96 7.15 -0.75
N SER A 205 -4.96 7.30 -1.62
CA SER A 205 -6.24 6.61 -1.44
C SER A 205 -6.54 5.66 -2.59
N LEU A 206 -7.26 4.60 -2.26
CA LEU A 206 -7.73 3.56 -3.15
C LEU A 206 -9.26 3.51 -3.08
N PRO A 207 -9.96 3.34 -4.21
CA PRO A 207 -11.39 3.11 -4.20
C PRO A 207 -11.67 1.75 -3.57
N THR A 208 -12.70 1.66 -2.73
CA THR A 208 -13.17 0.39 -2.18
C THR A 208 -14.53 0.05 -2.77
N THR A 209 -14.67 -1.12 -3.35
CA THR A 209 -15.96 -1.60 -3.89
C THR A 209 -16.90 -2.03 -2.76
N GLU A 210 -16.34 -2.57 -1.69
CA GLU A 210 -17.05 -2.95 -0.47
C GLU A 210 -16.17 -2.63 0.73
N ALA A 211 -16.74 -2.03 1.76
CA ALA A 211 -16.09 -1.82 3.04
C ALA A 211 -17.02 -2.34 4.13
N VAL A 212 -16.65 -3.48 4.74
CA VAL A 212 -17.31 -3.94 5.97
C VAL A 212 -16.63 -3.27 7.14
N SER A 213 -17.28 -2.28 7.71
CA SER A 213 -16.82 -1.58 8.90
C SER A 213 -17.86 -1.72 10.01
N TYR A 214 -17.42 -1.71 11.25
CA TYR A 214 -18.30 -1.70 12.46
C TYR A 214 -19.39 -0.61 12.42
N THR A 215 -19.27 0.37 11.54
CA THR A 215 -20.25 1.43 11.34
C THR A 215 -21.45 1.05 10.49
N HIS A 216 -21.40 -0.07 9.74
CA HIS A 216 -22.52 -0.55 8.95
C HIS A 216 -23.62 -1.20 9.80
N LEU A 217 -23.27 -1.73 10.98
CA LEU A 217 -24.25 -2.38 11.85
C LEU A 217 -25.24 -1.39 12.51
N ARG A 218 -24.91 -0.10 12.60
CA ARG A 218 -25.81 0.92 13.15
C ARG A 218 -26.77 1.56 12.14
N ALA A 219 -26.52 1.42 10.84
CA ALA A 219 -27.40 2.00 9.82
C ALA A 219 -28.63 1.15 9.53
N HIS A 220 -28.64 -0.14 9.92
CA HIS A 220 -29.78 -1.03 9.77
C HIS A 220 -30.73 -1.09 10.97
N GLU A 221 -30.32 -0.57 12.15
CA GLU A 221 -31.17 -0.58 13.35
C GLU A 221 -32.12 0.63 13.48
N THR A 222 -32.00 1.63 12.59
CA THR A 222 -32.85 2.83 12.64
C THR A 222 -33.93 2.87 11.55
N SER A 223 -34.19 1.76 10.87
CA SER A 223 -35.24 1.67 9.83
C SER A 223 -36.35 0.66 10.17
N GLN A 224 -36.55 0.36 11.44
CA GLN A 224 -37.72 -0.35 11.94
C GLN A 224 -38.26 0.38 13.16
N ASP A 225 -39.05 1.43 12.90
CA ASP A 225 -40.18 1.89 13.73
C ASP A 225 -41.16 2.60 12.81
#